data_76388404260ad880642f714dfbea9505
#
_entry.id   76388404260ad880642f714dfbea9505
#
_cell.length_a   1.000
_cell.length_b   1.000
_cell.length_c   1.000
_cell.angle_alpha   90.00
_cell.angle_beta   90.00
_cell.angle_gamma   90.00
#
_symmetry.space_group_name_H-M   'P 1'
#
loop_
_entity.id
_entity.type
_entity.pdbx_description
1 polymer ?
#
loop_
_entity_poly.entity_id
_entity_poly.type
_entity_poly.pdbx_seq_one_letter_code
_entity_poly.pdbx_strand_id
1 'polypeptide(L)'
;AEDHATCVVVQPDGKILVGGYSLCSEGNCFTLLRFLDDGTLDPDFGEGGIVITEYAGGYTLEAKVMALQDDGKILLAGGGAGGFAAVRYRANGTVDVEFGTDGLATCAFSAGSDRANGIALLDDGKIILSGYSANNEIDSIAVTRFTNDGIIDESFGSGGRVCAAIPGRRTIGQALAMG
;
A
#
# COMPACT_ATOMS: atom_id res chain seq x y z
N ALA A 1 -21.68 -6.27 -3.96
CA ALA A 1 -20.24 -6.06 -3.88
C ALA A 1 -20.02 -4.56 -3.72
N GLU A 2 -19.13 -4.16 -2.83
CA GLU A 2 -18.74 -2.76 -2.67
C GLU A 2 -17.30 -2.64 -3.16
N ASP A 3 -17.10 -1.74 -4.14
CA ASP A 3 -15.80 -1.44 -4.73
C ASP A 3 -15.45 0.01 -4.41
N HIS A 4 -14.24 0.26 -3.92
CA HIS A 4 -13.80 1.57 -3.49
C HIS A 4 -12.51 1.97 -4.21
N ALA A 5 -12.54 3.05 -4.97
CA ALA A 5 -11.34 3.71 -5.48
C ALA A 5 -10.83 4.70 -4.42
N THR A 6 -9.54 4.62 -4.10
CA THR A 6 -8.92 5.42 -3.03
C THR A 6 -7.75 6.26 -3.50
N CYS A 7 -7.07 5.86 -4.57
CA CYS A 7 -5.91 6.56 -5.11
C CYS A 7 -5.85 6.45 -6.64
N VAL A 8 -5.19 7.42 -7.26
CA VAL A 8 -4.99 7.48 -8.70
C VAL A 8 -3.58 8.01 -9.01
N VAL A 9 -2.96 7.46 -10.04
CA VAL A 9 -1.66 7.91 -10.57
C VAL A 9 -1.71 7.88 -12.09
N VAL A 10 -1.17 8.91 -12.73
CA VAL A 10 -0.95 8.94 -14.17
C VAL A 10 0.47 8.48 -14.47
N GLN A 11 0.61 7.48 -15.35
CA GLN A 11 1.90 6.95 -15.78
C GLN A 11 2.55 7.90 -16.80
N PRO A 12 3.89 7.83 -16.99
CA PRO A 12 4.58 8.67 -17.96
C PRO A 12 4.11 8.51 -19.41
N ASP A 13 3.50 7.38 -19.74
CA ASP A 13 2.91 7.09 -21.06
C ASP A 13 1.45 7.56 -21.21
N GLY A 14 0.92 8.26 -20.21
CA GLY A 14 -0.46 8.79 -20.20
C GLY A 14 -1.51 7.82 -19.67
N LYS A 15 -1.18 6.56 -19.44
CA LYS A 15 -2.12 5.60 -18.85
C LYS A 15 -2.45 5.95 -17.40
N ILE A 16 -3.64 5.61 -16.96
CA ILE A 16 -4.16 5.97 -15.65
C ILE A 16 -4.31 4.71 -14.80
N LEU A 17 -3.63 4.66 -13.67
CA LEU A 17 -3.79 3.63 -12.66
C LEU A 17 -4.74 4.12 -11.56
N VAL A 18 -5.71 3.30 -11.22
CA VAL A 18 -6.65 3.53 -10.12
C VAL A 18 -6.52 2.39 -9.13
N GLY A 19 -6.15 2.71 -7.91
CA GLY A 19 -6.01 1.74 -6.82
C GLY A 19 -7.14 1.86 -5.81
N GLY A 20 -7.45 0.76 -5.16
CA GLY A 20 -8.49 0.69 -4.16
C GLY A 20 -8.65 -0.70 -3.57
N TYR A 21 -9.86 -1.02 -3.16
CA TYR A 21 -10.19 -2.35 -2.64
C TYR A 21 -11.60 -2.76 -3.04
N SER A 22 -11.80 -4.05 -3.18
CA SER A 22 -13.09 -4.69 -3.51
C SER A 22 -13.40 -5.76 -2.48
N LEU A 23 -14.68 -6.06 -2.29
CA LEU A 23 -15.10 -7.16 -1.44
C LEU A 23 -14.88 -8.49 -2.15
N CYS A 24 -14.02 -9.34 -1.59
CA CYS A 24 -13.73 -10.69 -2.04
C CYS A 24 -14.37 -11.76 -1.13
N SER A 25 -13.99 -13.02 -1.33
CA SER A 25 -14.57 -14.16 -0.60
C SER A 25 -14.30 -14.13 0.91
N GLU A 26 -13.11 -13.67 1.33
CA GLU A 26 -12.66 -13.69 2.73
C GLU A 26 -12.45 -12.28 3.32
N GLY A 27 -12.89 -11.23 2.65
CA GLY A 27 -12.73 -9.84 3.10
C GLY A 27 -12.37 -8.89 1.97
N ASN A 28 -11.83 -7.72 2.30
CA ASN A 28 -11.40 -6.76 1.28
C ASN A 28 -10.08 -7.18 0.66
N CYS A 29 -9.98 -7.05 -0.67
CA CYS A 29 -8.81 -7.32 -1.49
C CYS A 29 -8.27 -6.03 -2.10
N PHE A 30 -6.96 -5.93 -2.28
CA PHE A 30 -6.41 -4.86 -3.10
C PHE A 30 -6.88 -5.01 -4.54
N THR A 31 -7.38 -3.91 -5.09
CA THR A 31 -7.86 -3.83 -6.47
C THR A 31 -7.11 -2.72 -7.20
N LEU A 32 -6.64 -3.04 -8.40
CA LEU A 32 -5.91 -2.11 -9.25
C LEU A 32 -6.47 -2.17 -10.66
N LEU A 33 -6.80 -1.01 -11.23
CA LEU A 33 -7.28 -0.87 -12.60
C LEU A 33 -6.30 -0.01 -13.39
N ARG A 34 -6.15 -0.31 -14.69
CA ARG A 34 -5.45 0.57 -15.62
C ARG A 34 -6.36 0.96 -16.77
N PHE A 35 -6.38 2.25 -17.04
CA PHE A 35 -7.08 2.83 -18.19
C PHE A 35 -6.07 3.39 -19.18
N LEU A 36 -6.42 3.34 -20.46
CA LEU A 36 -5.77 4.09 -21.51
C LEU A 36 -6.12 5.59 -21.38
N ASP A 37 -5.43 6.43 -22.13
CA ASP A 37 -5.64 7.89 -22.13
C ASP A 37 -7.03 8.31 -22.63
N ASP A 38 -7.71 7.44 -23.39
CA ASP A 38 -9.10 7.63 -23.86
C ASP A 38 -10.15 7.22 -22.80
N GLY A 39 -9.72 6.71 -21.63
CA GLY A 39 -10.60 6.27 -20.54
C GLY A 39 -11.15 4.85 -20.69
N THR A 40 -10.75 4.09 -21.70
CA THR A 40 -11.07 2.66 -21.80
C THR A 40 -10.12 1.83 -20.94
N LEU A 41 -10.57 0.66 -20.44
CA LEU A 41 -9.70 -0.28 -19.74
C LEU A 41 -8.58 -0.77 -20.67
N ASP A 42 -7.35 -0.84 -20.14
CA ASP A 42 -6.19 -1.34 -20.87
C ASP A 42 -6.17 -2.87 -20.92
N PRO A 43 -6.44 -3.50 -22.09
CA PRO A 43 -6.53 -4.95 -22.19
C PRO A 43 -5.22 -5.70 -21.89
N ASP A 44 -4.08 -5.00 -21.95
CA ASP A 44 -2.75 -5.55 -21.71
C ASP A 44 -2.33 -5.49 -20.23
N PHE A 45 -3.25 -5.14 -19.32
CA PHE A 45 -2.99 -5.05 -17.89
C PHE A 45 -3.86 -6.03 -17.12
N GLY A 46 -3.24 -6.92 -16.35
CA GLY A 46 -3.95 -7.92 -15.56
C GLY A 46 -4.93 -8.75 -16.40
N GLU A 47 -6.17 -8.83 -15.97
CA GLU A 47 -7.27 -9.44 -16.72
C GLU A 47 -8.15 -8.34 -17.32
N GLY A 48 -7.84 -7.92 -18.56
CA GLY A 48 -8.62 -6.91 -19.28
C GLY A 48 -8.65 -5.54 -18.59
N GLY A 49 -7.57 -5.13 -17.98
CA GLY A 49 -7.42 -3.83 -17.30
C GLY A 49 -7.64 -3.89 -15.80
N ILE A 50 -7.88 -5.07 -15.22
CA ILE A 50 -8.24 -5.25 -13.81
C ILE A 50 -7.31 -6.27 -13.15
N VAL A 51 -6.87 -5.96 -11.92
CA VAL A 51 -6.13 -6.85 -11.04
C VAL A 51 -6.82 -6.86 -9.68
N ILE A 52 -7.19 -8.04 -9.19
CA ILE A 52 -7.69 -8.26 -7.84
C ILE A 52 -6.69 -9.17 -7.14
N THR A 53 -6.22 -8.74 -5.97
CA THR A 53 -5.19 -9.45 -5.21
C THR A 53 -5.73 -9.89 -3.87
N GLU A 54 -5.97 -11.18 -3.75
CA GLU A 54 -6.41 -11.85 -2.54
C GLU A 54 -5.24 -12.62 -1.91
N TYR A 55 -5.09 -12.52 -0.60
CA TYR A 55 -4.11 -13.31 0.14
C TYR A 55 -4.82 -14.28 1.07
N ALA A 56 -4.39 -15.54 1.05
CA ALA A 56 -4.91 -16.57 1.95
C ALA A 56 -4.66 -16.21 3.42
N GLY A 57 -5.62 -16.55 4.29
CA GLY A 57 -5.53 -16.28 5.72
C GLY A 57 -6.50 -15.19 6.24
N GLY A 58 -7.48 -14.80 5.41
CA GLY A 58 -8.55 -13.88 5.84
C GLY A 58 -8.07 -12.44 6.07
N TYR A 59 -7.03 -12.02 5.37
CA TYR A 59 -6.54 -10.65 5.46
C TYR A 59 -7.51 -9.70 4.76
N THR A 60 -8.08 -8.78 5.52
CA THR A 60 -8.82 -7.65 4.95
C THR A 60 -7.82 -6.58 4.54
N LEU A 61 -7.57 -6.43 3.22
CA LEU A 61 -6.65 -5.47 2.66
C LEU A 61 -7.41 -4.27 2.09
N GLU A 62 -7.17 -3.09 2.65
CA GLU A 62 -7.74 -1.83 2.17
C GLU A 62 -6.64 -0.91 1.67
N ALA A 63 -6.51 -0.79 0.35
CA ALA A 63 -5.58 0.16 -0.24
C ALA A 63 -6.01 1.61 0.02
N LYS A 64 -5.04 2.48 0.21
CA LYS A 64 -5.24 3.91 0.42
C LYS A 64 -4.33 4.78 -0.44
N VAL A 65 -3.13 4.28 -0.77
CA VAL A 65 -2.11 5.04 -1.49
C VAL A 65 -1.39 4.16 -2.50
N MET A 66 -0.86 4.79 -3.53
CA MET A 66 -0.10 4.14 -4.59
C MET A 66 1.12 4.97 -4.96
N ALA A 67 2.20 4.30 -5.35
CA ALA A 67 3.39 4.92 -5.92
C ALA A 67 3.89 4.13 -7.13
N LEU A 68 4.52 4.83 -8.07
CA LEU A 68 5.24 4.23 -9.21
C LEU A 68 6.73 4.26 -8.92
N GLN A 69 7.41 3.14 -9.15
CA GLN A 69 8.87 3.07 -9.15
C GLN A 69 9.41 3.43 -10.55
N ASP A 70 10.66 3.88 -10.63
CA ASP A 70 11.29 4.29 -11.89
C ASP A 70 11.39 3.16 -12.91
N ASP A 71 11.40 1.90 -12.46
CA ASP A 71 11.38 0.71 -13.31
C ASP A 71 9.97 0.32 -13.80
N GLY A 72 8.97 1.14 -13.51
CA GLY A 72 7.57 0.95 -13.88
C GLY A 72 6.78 -0.01 -12.98
N LYS A 73 7.37 -0.51 -11.90
CA LYS A 73 6.63 -1.28 -10.90
C LYS A 73 5.69 -0.39 -10.11
N ILE A 74 4.61 -0.98 -9.63
CA ILE A 74 3.53 -0.28 -8.94
C ILE A 74 3.48 -0.79 -7.51
N LEU A 75 3.52 0.12 -6.55
CA LEU A 75 3.30 -0.16 -5.14
C LEU A 75 1.90 0.32 -4.74
N LEU A 76 1.07 -0.58 -4.24
CA LEU A 76 -0.25 -0.27 -3.68
C LEU A 76 -0.21 -0.59 -2.19
N ALA A 77 -0.51 0.38 -1.35
CA ALA A 77 -0.37 0.23 0.09
C ALA A 77 -1.59 0.74 0.87
N GLY A 78 -1.74 0.22 2.11
CA GLY A 78 -2.83 0.60 2.99
C GLY A 78 -2.78 -0.14 4.33
N GLY A 79 -3.93 -0.55 4.82
CA GLY A 79 -4.07 -1.34 6.04
C GLY A 79 -4.47 -2.78 5.72
N GLY A 80 -4.07 -3.70 6.58
CA GLY A 80 -4.46 -5.09 6.46
C GLY A 80 -3.55 -6.00 7.28
N ALA A 81 -3.89 -7.28 7.36
CA ALA A 81 -3.07 -8.29 8.06
C ALA A 81 -2.65 -7.91 9.50
N GLY A 82 -3.42 -7.05 10.17
CA GLY A 82 -3.07 -6.53 11.49
C GLY A 82 -1.99 -5.45 11.49
N GLY A 83 -1.69 -4.82 10.33
CA GLY A 83 -0.64 -3.82 10.22
C GLY A 83 -0.71 -2.99 8.93
N PHE A 84 0.35 -2.23 8.65
CA PHE A 84 0.56 -1.67 7.34
C PHE A 84 0.83 -2.80 6.34
N ALA A 85 0.29 -2.68 5.14
CA ALA A 85 0.47 -3.63 4.06
C ALA A 85 0.80 -2.91 2.76
N ALA A 86 1.73 -3.46 1.99
CA ALA A 86 2.03 -3.02 0.63
C ALA A 86 2.21 -4.21 -0.29
N VAL A 87 1.62 -4.15 -1.46
CA VAL A 87 1.80 -5.12 -2.54
C VAL A 87 2.53 -4.45 -3.69
N ARG A 88 3.49 -5.14 -4.27
CA ARG A 88 4.18 -4.70 -5.47
C ARG A 88 3.70 -5.46 -6.69
N TYR A 89 3.40 -4.71 -7.75
CA TYR A 89 3.03 -5.25 -9.05
C TYR A 89 4.10 -4.88 -10.08
N ARG A 90 4.30 -5.75 -11.03
CA ARG A 90 5.05 -5.46 -12.26
C ARG A 90 4.25 -4.54 -13.16
N ALA A 91 4.90 -3.91 -14.13
CA ALA A 91 4.26 -2.96 -15.04
C ALA A 91 3.04 -3.51 -15.82
N ASN A 92 2.92 -4.82 -15.96
CA ASN A 92 1.79 -5.49 -16.59
C ASN A 92 0.65 -5.85 -15.62
N GLY A 93 0.76 -5.51 -14.34
CA GLY A 93 -0.24 -5.81 -13.30
C GLY A 93 -0.07 -7.14 -12.59
N THR A 94 0.89 -7.99 -12.98
CA THR A 94 1.16 -9.23 -12.23
C THR A 94 1.84 -8.93 -10.91
N VAL A 95 1.51 -9.67 -9.84
CA VAL A 95 2.18 -9.54 -8.54
C VAL A 95 3.66 -9.86 -8.69
N ASP A 96 4.51 -9.00 -8.13
CA ASP A 96 5.95 -9.23 -8.05
C ASP A 96 6.26 -10.05 -6.80
N VAL A 97 6.27 -11.37 -6.94
CA VAL A 97 6.43 -12.33 -5.84
C VAL A 97 7.79 -12.25 -5.13
N GLU A 98 8.76 -11.54 -5.72
CA GLU A 98 10.07 -11.30 -5.10
C GLU A 98 10.04 -10.19 -4.06
N PHE A 99 8.92 -9.47 -3.93
CA PHE A 99 8.75 -8.40 -2.96
C PHE A 99 8.15 -8.94 -1.65
N GLY A 100 8.83 -8.73 -0.54
CA GLY A 100 8.38 -9.19 0.77
C GLY A 100 8.18 -10.71 0.83
N THR A 101 6.99 -11.13 1.18
CA THR A 101 6.57 -12.54 1.14
C THR A 101 5.47 -12.68 0.11
N ASP A 102 5.74 -13.38 -0.98
CA ASP A 102 4.79 -13.61 -2.09
C ASP A 102 4.17 -12.32 -2.66
N GLY A 103 4.97 -11.24 -2.73
CA GLY A 103 4.54 -9.94 -3.24
C GLY A 103 3.96 -8.99 -2.20
N LEU A 104 3.90 -9.41 -0.92
CA LEU A 104 3.32 -8.65 0.18
C LEU A 104 4.38 -8.30 1.23
N ALA A 105 4.53 -7.02 1.52
CA ALA A 105 5.28 -6.51 2.68
C ALA A 105 4.31 -6.04 3.76
N THR A 106 4.55 -6.44 5.02
CA THR A 106 3.70 -6.07 6.16
C THR A 106 4.51 -5.54 7.32
N CYS A 107 3.89 -4.65 8.11
CA CYS A 107 4.48 -4.13 9.35
C CYS A 107 3.39 -3.84 10.37
N ALA A 108 3.34 -4.64 11.43
CA ALA A 108 2.45 -4.42 12.56
C ALA A 108 3.12 -3.50 13.60
N PHE A 109 2.37 -2.56 14.15
CA PHE A 109 2.81 -1.67 15.23
C PHE A 109 2.16 -2.02 16.56
N SER A 110 0.90 -2.48 16.51
CA SER A 110 0.12 -2.82 17.69
C SER A 110 -0.78 -4.03 17.41
N ALA A 111 -1.50 -4.49 18.43
CA ALA A 111 -2.54 -5.49 18.26
C ALA A 111 -3.88 -4.88 17.77
N GLY A 112 -3.89 -3.57 17.49
CA GLY A 112 -5.08 -2.83 17.05
C GLY A 112 -5.17 -2.67 15.55
N SER A 113 -5.77 -1.56 15.12
CA SER A 113 -5.90 -1.22 13.71
C SER A 113 -4.75 -0.29 13.30
N ASP A 114 -3.90 -0.78 12.42
CA ASP A 114 -2.83 0.00 11.83
C ASP A 114 -3.15 0.25 10.35
N ARG A 115 -2.99 1.48 9.87
CA ARG A 115 -3.29 1.83 8.47
C ARG A 115 -2.25 2.79 7.90
N ALA A 116 -1.67 2.41 6.78
CA ALA A 116 -0.86 3.32 5.97
C ALA A 116 -1.77 4.21 5.12
N ASN A 117 -1.52 5.52 5.17
CA ASN A 117 -2.22 6.53 4.41
C ASN A 117 -1.26 7.36 3.53
N GLY A 118 0.03 7.11 3.62
CA GLY A 118 1.07 7.77 2.84
C GLY A 118 2.16 6.79 2.43
N ILE A 119 2.70 6.98 1.25
CA ILE A 119 3.84 6.25 0.69
C ILE A 119 4.84 7.23 0.10
N ALA A 120 6.12 6.98 0.31
CA ALA A 120 7.20 7.70 -0.34
C ALA A 120 8.30 6.73 -0.76
N LEU A 121 8.89 7.00 -1.92
CA LEU A 121 10.03 6.29 -2.46
C LEU A 121 11.28 7.15 -2.26
N LEU A 122 12.35 6.53 -1.77
CA LEU A 122 13.65 7.19 -1.60
C LEU A 122 14.54 6.90 -2.81
N ASP A 123 15.52 7.76 -3.07
CA ASP A 123 16.47 7.63 -4.18
C ASP A 123 17.27 6.32 -4.14
N ASP A 124 17.44 5.73 -2.94
CA ASP A 124 18.10 4.44 -2.75
C ASP A 124 17.15 3.23 -2.92
N GLY A 125 15.93 3.48 -3.39
CA GLY A 125 14.89 2.49 -3.64
C GLY A 125 14.11 2.07 -2.40
N LYS A 126 14.44 2.57 -1.21
CA LYS A 126 13.68 2.25 0.01
C LYS A 126 12.29 2.86 -0.03
N ILE A 127 11.37 2.23 0.69
CA ILE A 127 9.96 2.58 0.72
C ILE A 127 9.59 3.01 2.13
N ILE A 128 9.02 4.19 2.27
CA ILE A 128 8.45 4.67 3.53
C ILE A 128 6.93 4.58 3.44
N LEU A 129 6.32 3.95 4.44
CA LEU A 129 4.89 4.04 4.68
C LEU A 129 4.64 4.85 5.95
N SER A 130 3.65 5.73 5.91
CA SER A 130 3.21 6.50 7.07
C SER A 130 1.69 6.43 7.24
N GLY A 131 1.25 6.56 8.48
CA GLY A 131 -0.17 6.51 8.78
C GLY A 131 -0.41 6.56 10.28
N TYR A 132 -1.29 5.71 10.76
CA TYR A 132 -1.56 5.63 12.19
C TYR A 132 -1.59 4.18 12.68
N SER A 133 -1.25 4.03 13.95
CA SER A 133 -1.45 2.82 14.72
C SER A 133 -2.42 3.15 15.84
N ALA A 134 -3.55 2.44 15.86
CA ALA A 134 -4.57 2.60 16.87
C ALA A 134 -4.56 1.38 17.80
N ASN A 135 -4.20 1.60 19.07
CA ASN A 135 -4.53 0.67 20.12
C ASN A 135 -5.76 1.19 20.88
N ASN A 136 -6.35 0.39 21.75
CA ASN A 136 -7.60 0.74 22.44
C ASN A 136 -7.52 2.03 23.31
N GLU A 137 -6.34 2.60 23.51
CA GLU A 137 -6.11 3.73 24.40
C GLU A 137 -5.55 4.97 23.69
N ILE A 138 -4.64 4.81 22.73
CA ILE A 138 -3.92 5.93 22.13
C ILE A 138 -3.69 5.67 20.63
N ASP A 139 -4.16 6.61 19.79
CA ASP A 139 -3.79 6.65 18.40
C ASP A 139 -2.43 7.35 18.23
N SER A 140 -1.52 6.73 17.51
CA SER A 140 -0.17 7.25 17.28
C SER A 140 0.10 7.43 15.79
N ILE A 141 0.89 8.43 15.44
CA ILE A 141 1.51 8.49 14.11
C ILE A 141 2.47 7.31 14.01
N ALA A 142 2.35 6.53 12.95
CA ALA A 142 3.18 5.37 12.69
C ALA A 142 3.90 5.54 11.36
N VAL A 143 5.19 5.18 11.33
CA VAL A 143 6.02 5.21 10.14
C VAL A 143 6.86 3.95 10.11
N THR A 144 6.93 3.28 8.96
CA THR A 144 7.85 2.16 8.73
C THR A 144 8.66 2.40 7.47
N ARG A 145 9.86 1.83 7.42
CA ARG A 145 10.70 1.80 6.24
C ARG A 145 10.99 0.37 5.82
N PHE A 146 10.78 0.10 4.54
CA PHE A 146 11.19 -1.14 3.91
C PHE A 146 12.37 -0.89 2.97
N THR A 147 13.16 -1.93 2.75
CA THR A 147 14.12 -2.00 1.64
C THR A 147 13.36 -2.03 0.31
N ASN A 148 14.07 -1.88 -0.81
CA ASN A 148 13.49 -2.04 -2.15
C ASN A 148 12.84 -3.42 -2.36
N ASP A 149 13.27 -4.42 -1.64
CA ASP A 149 12.75 -5.79 -1.74
C ASP A 149 11.56 -6.08 -0.79
N GLY A 150 11.06 -5.05 -0.11
CA GLY A 150 9.90 -5.19 0.79
C GLY A 150 10.24 -5.81 2.16
N ILE A 151 11.51 -5.88 2.51
CA ILE A 151 11.96 -6.33 3.84
C ILE A 151 12.02 -5.12 4.77
N ILE A 152 11.63 -5.28 6.04
CA ILE A 152 11.74 -4.21 7.04
C ILE A 152 13.20 -3.75 7.15
N ASP A 153 13.45 -2.46 6.99
CA ASP A 153 14.77 -1.86 7.18
C ASP A 153 14.99 -1.57 8.67
N GLU A 154 15.57 -2.52 9.37
CA GLU A 154 15.80 -2.45 10.82
C GLU A 154 16.70 -1.29 11.26
N SER A 155 17.42 -0.65 10.32
CA SER A 155 18.23 0.54 10.61
C SER A 155 17.40 1.82 10.81
N PHE A 156 16.10 1.76 10.53
CA PHE A 156 15.18 2.90 10.69
C PHE A 156 14.45 2.82 12.03
N GLY A 157 14.58 3.85 12.86
CA GLY A 157 13.88 3.94 14.13
C GLY A 157 14.21 2.77 15.09
N SER A 158 13.21 2.10 15.57
CA SER A 158 13.34 0.89 16.40
C SER A 158 12.86 -0.32 15.60
N GLY A 159 13.80 -1.09 15.03
CA GLY A 159 13.48 -2.27 14.21
C GLY A 159 12.60 -1.94 12.99
N GLY A 160 12.94 -0.86 12.25
CA GLY A 160 12.24 -0.42 11.05
C GLY A 160 10.98 0.41 11.28
N ARG A 161 10.71 0.82 12.52
CA ARG A 161 9.44 1.43 12.94
C ARG A 161 9.67 2.67 13.79
N VAL A 162 8.75 3.62 13.64
CA VAL A 162 8.61 4.78 14.53
C VAL A 162 7.14 4.95 14.87
N CYS A 163 6.84 5.08 16.16
CA CYS A 163 5.53 5.50 16.67
C CYS A 163 5.69 6.76 17.49
N ALA A 164 4.85 7.75 17.23
CA ALA A 164 4.80 9.00 17.98
C ALA A 164 3.37 9.32 18.41
N ALA A 165 3.12 9.26 19.71
CA ALA A 165 1.86 9.72 20.28
C ALA A 165 1.94 11.20 20.63
N ILE A 166 0.89 11.96 20.31
CA ILE A 166 0.76 13.36 20.75
C ILE A 166 -0.11 13.35 22.01
N PRO A 167 0.45 13.69 23.18
CA PRO A 167 -0.30 13.63 24.44
C PRO A 167 -1.60 14.44 24.39
N GLY A 168 -2.70 13.83 24.83
CA GLY A 168 -4.02 14.48 24.92
C GLY A 168 -4.75 14.69 23.59
N ARG A 169 -4.28 14.08 22.50
CA ARG A 169 -4.95 14.14 21.18
C ARG A 169 -5.07 12.75 20.56
N ARG A 170 -6.20 12.52 19.86
CA ARG A 170 -6.27 11.43 18.86
C ARG A 170 -5.49 11.88 17.65
N THR A 171 -4.54 11.09 17.23
CA THR A 171 -3.64 11.44 16.13
C THR A 171 -3.91 10.51 14.95
N ILE A 172 -4.28 11.08 13.80
CA ILE A 172 -4.47 10.34 12.55
C ILE A 172 -3.49 10.91 11.54
N GLY A 173 -2.47 10.14 11.17
CA GLY A 173 -1.58 10.47 10.05
C GLY A 173 -2.31 10.26 8.73
N GLN A 174 -2.45 11.29 7.88
CA GLN A 174 -3.26 11.21 6.66
C GLN A 174 -2.48 11.24 5.35
N ALA A 175 -1.26 11.76 5.31
CA ALA A 175 -0.49 11.83 4.07
C ALA A 175 1.01 11.92 4.32
N LEU A 176 1.78 11.49 3.33
CA LEU A 176 3.21 11.74 3.18
C LEU A 176 3.44 12.37 1.80
N ALA A 177 4.16 13.48 1.75
CA ALA A 177 4.63 14.09 0.50
C ALA A 177 6.16 14.20 0.55
N MET A 178 6.81 13.92 -0.56
CA MET A 178 8.22 14.22 -0.79
C MET A 178 8.30 15.42 -1.72
N GLY A 179 9.10 16.42 -1.35
CA GLY A 179 9.40 17.58 -2.18
C GLY A 179 10.63 17.36 -3.03
#